data_d6dbad50efca45e75f6b7ca9f7d4fc73
#
_entry.id   d6dbad50efca45e75f6b7ca9f7d4fc73
#
_cell.length_a   1.000
_cell.length_b   1.000
_cell.length_c   1.000
_cell.angle_alpha   90.00
_cell.angle_beta   90.00
_cell.angle_gamma   90.00
#
_symmetry.space_group_name_H-M   'P 1'
#
loop_
_entity.id
_entity.type
_entity.pdbx_description
1 polymer ?
#
loop_
_entity_poly.entity_id
_entity_poly.type
_entity_poly.pdbx_seq_one_letter_code
_entity_poly.pdbx_strand_id
1 'polypeptide(L)'
;MHTGVPRKILAGGVVGTSLLAFGGVGAGAVPHLKDAIALFLHLTWLHDNGPIQTVCTVLVFVGMLLLVTCWWQLRHLLGSLSPRSILLVAGLWSLPLLIAPPLFSRDVYAYAGQGNLVANHIDPYTYGPGALTGKWSFRVDGNWRFSPAPYGPVWLWLSGRVVLLVGDHVVAAIIVLRLLAIVGLLLVAWALPRLAMAHGVAPQRALWLGLANPFVLLHGVAGAHNDALMIGLLITGLAVAGRSPSHRRLAVAAAIITLAALVKLPAAAALGFLPMLSPGWPARLRAAAVIAASAAVTAVTLTAATGLGWGWLHTLDAGSAKLSIFSPVTGLGFLTGSALSAIGLVDTPAVVTRVFLAGGLALGGVLALGLLLRAHRIGPMRALGLTMVAVVALGPVVQPWYLLWGLVLLAEVDGERSLLPLGALSLALCLALFPNGKSLIEPPLYGAPVAVAIGFAAYQVRRSARKIRVEIVAATPVPV
;
A
#
# COMPACT_ATOMS: atom_id res chain seq x y z
N MET A 1 26.24 17.96 -7.13
CA MET A 1 25.82 17.38 -5.83
C MET A 1 26.41 15.97 -5.71
N HIS A 2 27.39 15.76 -4.82
CA HIS A 2 27.91 14.43 -4.53
C HIS A 2 26.89 13.71 -3.64
N THR A 3 26.14 12.78 -4.21
CA THR A 3 25.09 12.03 -3.50
C THR A 3 25.66 10.94 -2.58
N GLY A 4 26.92 10.59 -2.72
CA GLY A 4 27.53 9.40 -2.11
C GLY A 4 27.00 8.07 -2.67
N VAL A 5 25.94 8.10 -3.49
CA VAL A 5 25.38 6.90 -4.13
C VAL A 5 26.20 6.57 -5.38
N PRO A 6 26.70 5.33 -5.56
CA PRO A 6 27.39 4.92 -6.76
C PRO A 6 26.53 5.14 -8.02
N ARG A 7 27.12 5.76 -9.05
CA ARG A 7 26.44 6.05 -10.32
C ARG A 7 25.77 4.80 -10.92
N LYS A 8 26.38 3.63 -10.80
CA LYS A 8 25.84 2.35 -11.30
C LYS A 8 24.52 1.98 -10.64
N ILE A 9 24.37 2.17 -9.33
CA ILE A 9 23.13 1.89 -8.59
C ILE A 9 22.06 2.91 -8.98
N LEU A 10 22.41 4.21 -9.03
CA LEU A 10 21.48 5.26 -9.38
C LEU A 10 20.94 5.08 -10.81
N ALA A 11 21.85 4.93 -11.78
CA ALA A 11 21.50 4.73 -13.19
C ALA A 11 20.78 3.41 -13.43
N GLY A 12 21.22 2.32 -12.77
CA GLY A 12 20.56 1.01 -12.87
C GLY A 12 19.09 1.07 -12.43
N GLY A 13 18.79 1.78 -11.35
CA GLY A 13 17.39 1.96 -10.92
C GLY A 13 16.59 2.83 -11.89
N VAL A 14 17.18 3.91 -12.46
CA VAL A 14 16.50 4.70 -13.51
C VAL A 14 16.24 3.85 -14.75
N VAL A 15 17.23 3.08 -15.21
CA VAL A 15 17.03 2.14 -16.34
C VAL A 15 15.95 1.12 -16.01
N GLY A 16 15.95 0.56 -14.79
CA GLY A 16 14.92 -0.37 -14.34
C GLY A 16 13.52 0.23 -14.44
N THR A 17 13.33 1.45 -13.91
CA THR A 17 12.02 2.12 -13.96
C THR A 17 11.66 2.59 -15.38
N SER A 18 12.63 2.89 -16.22
CA SER A 18 12.40 3.19 -17.66
C SER A 18 11.93 1.95 -18.42
N LEU A 19 12.52 0.77 -18.15
CA LEU A 19 12.06 -0.50 -18.71
C LEU A 19 10.64 -0.85 -18.23
N LEU A 20 10.32 -0.58 -16.96
CA LEU A 20 8.97 -0.70 -16.43
C LEU A 20 7.98 0.21 -17.17
N ALA A 21 8.33 1.48 -17.37
CA ALA A 21 7.49 2.44 -18.05
C ALA A 21 7.27 2.07 -19.52
N PHE A 22 8.33 1.74 -20.25
CA PHE A 22 8.27 1.37 -21.67
C PHE A 22 7.53 0.03 -21.87
N GLY A 23 7.91 -1.02 -21.15
CA GLY A 23 7.24 -2.31 -21.21
C GLY A 23 5.77 -2.22 -20.77
N GLY A 24 5.46 -1.28 -19.85
CA GLY A 24 4.11 -0.98 -19.41
C GLY A 24 3.18 -0.49 -20.53
N VAL A 25 3.72 0.13 -21.59
CA VAL A 25 2.90 0.56 -22.74
C VAL A 25 2.25 -0.64 -23.43
N GLY A 26 2.95 -1.77 -23.55
CA GLY A 26 2.39 -2.96 -24.18
C GLY A 26 1.80 -4.00 -23.20
N ALA A 27 2.28 -4.03 -21.93
CA ALA A 27 1.91 -5.05 -20.96
C ALA A 27 1.16 -4.53 -19.74
N GLY A 28 1.01 -3.20 -19.59
CA GLY A 28 0.44 -2.57 -18.41
C GLY A 28 -1.05 -2.86 -18.19
N ALA A 29 -1.57 -2.32 -17.09
CA ALA A 29 -2.96 -2.47 -16.68
C ALA A 29 -3.89 -1.55 -17.50
N VAL A 30 -3.72 -1.56 -18.81
CA VAL A 30 -4.51 -0.76 -19.76
C VAL A 30 -5.69 -1.59 -20.24
N PRO A 31 -6.93 -1.08 -20.19
CA PRO A 31 -8.06 -1.74 -20.81
C PRO A 31 -7.89 -1.78 -22.34
N HIS A 32 -8.36 -2.86 -22.99
CA HIS A 32 -8.29 -3.07 -24.44
C HIS A 32 -8.97 -2.00 -25.33
N LEU A 33 -9.49 -0.95 -24.76
CA LEU A 33 -10.00 0.21 -25.48
C LEU A 33 -8.82 1.13 -25.81
N LYS A 34 -8.76 1.59 -27.06
CA LYS A 34 -7.74 2.51 -27.59
C LYS A 34 -7.45 3.61 -26.58
N ASP A 35 -6.31 3.51 -25.91
CA ASP A 35 -5.90 4.49 -24.91
C ASP A 35 -5.31 5.71 -25.63
N ALA A 36 -5.62 6.91 -25.13
CA ALA A 36 -5.24 8.15 -25.78
C ALA A 36 -3.71 8.32 -25.88
N ILE A 37 -2.92 7.83 -24.89
CA ILE A 37 -1.45 7.88 -24.96
C ILE A 37 -0.93 6.92 -26.03
N ALA A 38 -1.43 5.68 -26.06
CA ALA A 38 -1.04 4.71 -27.07
C ALA A 38 -1.46 5.18 -28.49
N LEU A 39 -2.61 5.83 -28.61
CA LEU A 39 -3.06 6.47 -29.86
C LEU A 39 -2.19 7.66 -30.25
N PHE A 40 -1.89 8.55 -29.30
CA PHE A 40 -1.08 9.75 -29.54
C PHE A 40 0.37 9.39 -29.98
N LEU A 41 0.93 8.35 -29.37
CA LEU A 41 2.29 7.87 -29.70
C LEU A 41 2.29 6.80 -30.81
N HIS A 42 1.17 6.49 -31.43
CA HIS A 42 1.02 5.42 -32.41
C HIS A 42 1.51 4.04 -31.93
N LEU A 43 1.36 3.75 -30.62
CA LEU A 43 1.89 2.55 -29.95
C LEU A 43 0.80 1.47 -29.71
N THR A 44 -0.39 1.62 -30.29
CA THR A 44 -1.51 0.65 -30.12
C THR A 44 -1.13 -0.76 -30.58
N TRP A 45 -0.25 -0.90 -31.56
CA TRP A 45 0.26 -2.16 -32.04
C TRP A 45 1.02 -2.99 -31.00
N LEU A 46 1.52 -2.35 -29.92
CA LEU A 46 2.16 -3.05 -28.81
C LEU A 46 1.15 -3.89 -27.99
N HIS A 47 -0.13 -3.52 -27.97
CA HIS A 47 -1.18 -4.26 -27.29
C HIS A 47 -1.85 -5.32 -28.15
N ASP A 48 -1.89 -5.09 -29.45
CA ASP A 48 -2.67 -5.93 -30.38
C ASP A 48 -1.85 -7.14 -30.90
N ASN A 49 -0.57 -7.23 -30.55
CA ASN A 49 0.34 -8.28 -30.99
C ASN A 49 0.83 -9.12 -29.80
N GLY A 50 0.37 -10.37 -29.70
CA GLY A 50 0.68 -11.27 -28.59
C GLY A 50 2.18 -11.49 -28.32
N PRO A 51 3.04 -11.77 -29.34
CA PRO A 51 4.48 -11.85 -29.19
C PRO A 51 5.10 -10.57 -28.62
N ILE A 52 4.67 -9.40 -29.08
CA ILE A 52 5.18 -8.11 -28.62
C ILE A 52 4.73 -7.84 -27.18
N GLN A 53 3.48 -8.15 -26.85
CA GLN A 53 2.99 -8.05 -25.47
C GLN A 53 3.81 -8.93 -24.51
N THR A 54 4.22 -10.13 -24.97
CA THR A 54 5.12 -11.01 -24.20
C THR A 54 6.49 -10.35 -23.99
N VAL A 55 7.08 -9.77 -25.03
CA VAL A 55 8.35 -9.02 -24.92
C VAL A 55 8.19 -7.84 -23.94
N CYS A 56 7.12 -7.09 -24.04
CA CYS A 56 6.84 -5.98 -23.11
C CYS A 56 6.70 -6.48 -21.67
N THR A 57 6.05 -7.61 -21.44
CA THR A 57 5.94 -8.26 -20.12
C THR A 57 7.32 -8.64 -19.58
N VAL A 58 8.17 -9.25 -20.41
CA VAL A 58 9.56 -9.59 -20.03
C VAL A 58 10.35 -8.31 -19.67
N LEU A 59 10.22 -7.24 -20.45
CA LEU A 59 10.88 -5.97 -20.16
C LEU A 59 10.45 -5.40 -18.80
N VAL A 60 9.16 -5.48 -18.45
CA VAL A 60 8.68 -5.07 -17.13
C VAL A 60 9.33 -5.88 -16.02
N PHE A 61 9.40 -7.22 -16.15
CA PHE A 61 10.03 -8.05 -15.13
C PHE A 61 11.55 -7.83 -15.03
N VAL A 62 12.24 -7.66 -16.16
CA VAL A 62 13.66 -7.30 -16.19
C VAL A 62 13.89 -5.95 -15.49
N GLY A 63 13.07 -4.94 -15.82
CA GLY A 63 13.13 -3.62 -15.18
C GLY A 63 12.90 -3.70 -13.68
N MET A 64 11.92 -4.50 -13.24
CA MET A 64 11.63 -4.74 -11.84
C MET A 64 12.79 -5.43 -11.11
N LEU A 65 13.36 -6.49 -11.70
CA LEU A 65 14.51 -7.19 -11.12
C LEU A 65 15.74 -6.28 -11.00
N LEU A 66 15.97 -5.42 -12.00
CA LEU A 66 17.06 -4.44 -11.97
C LEU A 66 16.84 -3.41 -10.86
N LEU A 67 15.63 -2.85 -10.76
CA LEU A 67 15.25 -1.91 -9.70
C LEU A 67 15.42 -2.53 -8.32
N VAL A 68 14.92 -3.74 -8.13
CA VAL A 68 15.04 -4.52 -6.89
C VAL A 68 16.49 -4.77 -6.53
N THR A 69 17.32 -5.15 -7.51
CA THR A 69 18.76 -5.40 -7.31
C THR A 69 19.47 -4.12 -6.87
N CYS A 70 19.21 -2.99 -7.54
CA CYS A 70 19.78 -1.69 -7.18
C CYS A 70 19.36 -1.26 -5.77
N TRP A 71 18.08 -1.40 -5.42
CA TRP A 71 17.55 -1.09 -4.10
C TRP A 71 18.17 -1.99 -3.02
N TRP A 72 18.33 -3.29 -3.30
CA TRP A 72 18.93 -4.23 -2.37
C TRP A 72 20.43 -3.96 -2.15
N GLN A 73 21.16 -3.57 -3.20
CA GLN A 73 22.57 -3.16 -3.07
C GLN A 73 22.73 -1.87 -2.25
N LEU A 74 21.78 -0.93 -2.39
CA LEU A 74 21.81 0.34 -1.66
C LEU A 74 21.82 0.14 -0.13
N ARG A 75 21.27 -0.95 0.40
CA ARG A 75 21.26 -1.26 1.84
C ARG A 75 22.64 -1.29 2.47
N HIS A 76 23.67 -1.75 1.72
CA HIS A 76 25.04 -1.86 2.21
C HIS A 76 25.71 -0.50 2.39
N LEU A 77 25.13 0.54 1.81
CA LEU A 77 25.65 1.91 1.81
C LEU A 77 24.91 2.81 2.81
N LEU A 78 23.84 2.34 3.44
CA LEU A 78 22.98 3.17 4.30
C LEU A 78 23.73 3.81 5.47
N GLY A 79 24.82 3.20 5.95
CA GLY A 79 25.66 3.76 7.01
C GLY A 79 26.41 5.03 6.59
N SER A 80 26.71 5.18 5.31
CA SER A 80 27.46 6.32 4.73
C SER A 80 26.59 7.33 3.98
N LEU A 81 25.31 6.99 3.73
CA LEU A 81 24.41 7.84 2.96
C LEU A 81 23.62 8.80 3.85
N SER A 82 23.36 9.99 3.32
CA SER A 82 22.46 10.95 3.96
C SER A 82 20.99 10.64 3.63
N PRO A 83 20.03 11.10 4.46
CA PRO A 83 18.59 11.01 4.11
C PRO A 83 18.28 11.69 2.76
N ARG A 84 18.95 12.80 2.45
CA ARG A 84 18.80 13.53 1.17
C ARG A 84 19.20 12.67 -0.03
N SER A 85 20.23 11.83 0.12
CA SER A 85 20.66 10.91 -0.93
C SER A 85 19.57 9.87 -1.24
N ILE A 86 18.88 9.33 -0.21
CA ILE A 86 17.78 8.37 -0.41
C ILE A 86 16.56 9.06 -1.03
N LEU A 87 16.24 10.29 -0.60
CA LEU A 87 15.16 11.08 -1.22
C LEU A 87 15.43 11.34 -2.71
N LEU A 88 16.68 11.66 -3.07
CA LEU A 88 17.07 11.85 -4.48
C LEU A 88 16.93 10.54 -5.27
N VAL A 89 17.37 9.41 -4.70
CA VAL A 89 17.21 8.09 -5.33
C VAL A 89 15.72 7.81 -5.58
N ALA A 90 14.88 7.95 -4.57
CA ALA A 90 13.43 7.73 -4.69
C ALA A 90 12.80 8.64 -5.76
N GLY A 91 13.19 9.93 -5.77
CA GLY A 91 12.73 10.90 -6.77
C GLY A 91 13.12 10.50 -8.19
N LEU A 92 14.43 10.24 -8.43
CA LEU A 92 14.93 9.90 -9.77
C LEU A 92 14.34 8.57 -10.28
N TRP A 93 14.21 7.56 -9.41
CA TRP A 93 13.58 6.29 -9.79
C TRP A 93 12.06 6.41 -10.03
N SER A 94 11.42 7.43 -9.46
CA SER A 94 10.00 7.70 -9.72
C SER A 94 9.75 8.37 -11.07
N LEU A 95 10.70 9.14 -11.61
CA LEU A 95 10.46 9.97 -12.81
C LEU A 95 9.92 9.19 -14.01
N PRO A 96 10.52 8.04 -14.44
CA PRO A 96 9.96 7.27 -15.56
C PRO A 96 8.57 6.73 -15.27
N LEU A 97 8.26 6.40 -14.00
CA LEU A 97 6.97 5.85 -13.59
C LEU A 97 5.84 6.90 -13.58
N LEU A 98 6.17 8.20 -13.52
CA LEU A 98 5.16 9.27 -13.56
C LEU A 98 4.38 9.27 -14.88
N ILE A 99 5.05 8.95 -15.99
CA ILE A 99 4.47 8.93 -17.33
C ILE A 99 4.09 7.52 -17.78
N ALA A 100 4.42 6.48 -16.99
CA ALA A 100 4.06 5.11 -17.30
C ALA A 100 2.54 4.93 -17.32
N PRO A 101 2.00 4.03 -18.16
CA PRO A 101 0.65 3.54 -17.97
C PRO A 101 0.48 2.96 -16.56
N PRO A 102 -0.76 2.81 -16.04
CA PRO A 102 -0.98 2.12 -14.78
C PRO A 102 -0.38 0.70 -14.82
N LEU A 103 0.36 0.31 -13.78
CA LEU A 103 1.01 -0.97 -13.66
C LEU A 103 0.54 -1.71 -12.42
N PHE A 104 0.43 -3.02 -12.51
CA PHE A 104 0.10 -3.96 -11.44
C PHE A 104 -1.28 -3.80 -10.81
N SER A 105 -2.11 -2.85 -11.28
CA SER A 105 -3.49 -2.65 -10.81
C SER A 105 -4.29 -1.79 -11.78
N ARG A 106 -5.61 -2.02 -11.80
CA ARG A 106 -6.61 -1.19 -12.49
C ARG A 106 -7.38 -0.25 -11.55
N ASP A 107 -6.98 -0.15 -10.29
CA ASP A 107 -7.73 0.61 -9.28
C ASP A 107 -7.88 2.09 -9.64
N VAL A 108 -6.88 2.70 -10.30
CA VAL A 108 -6.97 4.10 -10.73
C VAL A 108 -8.15 4.36 -11.68
N TYR A 109 -8.52 3.37 -12.49
CA TYR A 109 -9.72 3.46 -13.33
C TYR A 109 -11.01 3.33 -12.51
N ALA A 110 -10.99 2.51 -11.43
CA ALA A 110 -12.12 2.44 -10.52
C ALA A 110 -12.30 3.77 -9.77
N TYR A 111 -11.23 4.43 -9.35
CA TYR A 111 -11.31 5.77 -8.74
C TYR A 111 -11.92 6.79 -9.70
N ALA A 112 -11.46 6.80 -10.95
CA ALA A 112 -12.03 7.69 -11.97
C ALA A 112 -13.50 7.36 -12.28
N GLY A 113 -13.84 6.06 -12.38
CA GLY A 113 -15.23 5.63 -12.60
C GLY A 113 -16.17 5.99 -11.46
N GLN A 114 -15.72 5.84 -10.20
CA GLN A 114 -16.47 6.29 -9.00
C GLN A 114 -16.54 7.81 -8.95
N GLY A 115 -15.46 8.52 -9.32
CA GLY A 115 -15.45 9.97 -9.48
C GLY A 115 -16.46 10.45 -10.51
N ASN A 116 -16.66 9.69 -11.60
CA ASN A 116 -17.68 10.00 -12.61
C ASN A 116 -19.10 9.87 -12.06
N LEU A 117 -19.39 8.92 -11.16
CA LEU A 117 -20.67 8.87 -10.46
C LEU A 117 -20.88 10.15 -9.63
N VAL A 118 -19.89 10.53 -8.83
CA VAL A 118 -19.94 11.75 -8.00
C VAL A 118 -20.13 13.02 -8.86
N ALA A 119 -19.41 13.12 -9.97
CA ALA A 119 -19.52 14.25 -10.90
C ALA A 119 -20.92 14.36 -11.53
N ASN A 120 -21.65 13.26 -11.65
CA ASN A 120 -23.02 13.19 -12.16
C ASN A 120 -24.06 13.07 -11.04
N HIS A 121 -23.72 13.40 -9.79
CA HIS A 121 -24.64 13.37 -8.64
C HIS A 121 -25.28 12.00 -8.37
N ILE A 122 -24.63 10.90 -8.77
CA ILE A 122 -25.06 9.54 -8.47
C ILE A 122 -24.32 9.08 -7.22
N ASP A 123 -25.06 8.51 -6.27
CA ASP A 123 -24.50 8.02 -5.01
C ASP A 123 -23.54 6.84 -5.24
N PRO A 124 -22.22 7.02 -5.01
CA PRO A 124 -21.22 5.96 -5.22
C PRO A 124 -21.27 4.87 -4.15
N TYR A 125 -22.03 5.06 -3.09
CA TYR A 125 -22.21 4.06 -2.02
C TYR A 125 -23.38 3.12 -2.28
N THR A 126 -24.27 3.51 -3.18
CA THR A 126 -25.38 2.67 -3.65
C THR A 126 -25.04 2.02 -4.97
N TYR A 127 -24.38 2.75 -5.88
CA TYR A 127 -24.12 2.31 -7.24
C TYR A 127 -22.63 2.14 -7.52
N GLY A 128 -22.29 1.12 -8.31
CA GLY A 128 -20.98 0.98 -8.91
C GLY A 128 -20.82 1.78 -10.21
N PRO A 129 -19.60 1.97 -10.73
CA PRO A 129 -19.32 2.71 -11.97
C PRO A 129 -20.15 2.26 -13.19
N GLY A 130 -20.65 1.03 -13.18
CA GLY A 130 -21.49 0.44 -14.23
C GLY A 130 -22.89 1.05 -14.34
N ALA A 131 -23.34 1.83 -13.36
CA ALA A 131 -24.60 2.55 -13.42
C ALA A 131 -24.61 3.63 -14.51
N LEU A 132 -23.44 4.16 -14.88
CA LEU A 132 -23.26 5.05 -16.03
C LEU A 132 -22.52 4.30 -17.13
N THR A 133 -23.17 4.12 -18.28
CA THR A 133 -22.51 3.54 -19.46
C THR A 133 -21.51 4.53 -20.04
N GLY A 134 -20.41 4.04 -20.60
CA GLY A 134 -19.43 4.88 -21.29
C GLY A 134 -17.98 4.60 -20.90
N LYS A 135 -17.08 5.45 -21.37
CA LYS A 135 -15.63 5.26 -21.29
C LYS A 135 -15.07 5.11 -19.87
N TRP A 136 -15.71 5.75 -18.88
CA TRP A 136 -15.31 5.65 -17.49
C TRP A 136 -15.61 4.26 -16.90
N SER A 137 -16.81 3.76 -17.16
CA SER A 137 -17.28 2.46 -16.66
C SER A 137 -16.57 1.28 -17.33
N PHE A 138 -16.38 1.34 -18.67
CA PHE A 138 -15.79 0.22 -19.41
C PHE A 138 -14.33 -0.05 -19.08
N ARG A 139 -13.62 0.92 -18.52
CA ARG A 139 -12.22 0.77 -18.07
C ARG A 139 -12.07 0.18 -16.68
N VAL A 140 -13.12 0.21 -15.89
CA VAL A 140 -13.13 -0.39 -14.55
C VAL A 140 -13.10 -1.91 -14.67
N ASP A 141 -12.30 -2.56 -13.84
CA ASP A 141 -12.27 -4.02 -13.75
C ASP A 141 -13.66 -4.59 -13.46
N GLY A 142 -14.01 -5.71 -14.08
CA GLY A 142 -15.33 -6.33 -13.97
C GLY A 142 -15.75 -6.59 -12.51
N ASN A 143 -14.78 -6.88 -11.65
CA ASN A 143 -15.03 -7.11 -10.24
C ASN A 143 -15.51 -5.85 -9.49
N TRP A 144 -15.11 -4.67 -9.94
CA TRP A 144 -15.42 -3.40 -9.28
C TRP A 144 -16.48 -2.56 -10.02
N ARG A 145 -16.77 -2.91 -11.27
CA ARG A 145 -17.68 -2.13 -12.12
C ARG A 145 -19.06 -1.97 -11.52
N PHE A 146 -19.60 -3.01 -10.89
CA PHE A 146 -20.95 -3.01 -10.31
C PHE A 146 -20.94 -3.01 -8.78
N SER A 147 -19.79 -2.73 -8.17
CA SER A 147 -19.66 -2.69 -6.73
C SER A 147 -19.69 -1.26 -6.21
N PRO A 148 -20.41 -0.99 -5.12
CA PRO A 148 -20.34 0.27 -4.39
C PRO A 148 -18.89 0.59 -3.97
N ALA A 149 -18.60 1.87 -3.79
CA ALA A 149 -17.26 2.34 -3.45
C ALA A 149 -16.93 2.07 -1.96
N PRO A 150 -15.81 1.41 -1.64
CA PRO A 150 -15.38 1.16 -0.26
C PRO A 150 -14.49 2.28 0.30
N TYR A 151 -14.52 3.45 -0.29
CA TYR A 151 -13.62 4.57 0.06
C TYR A 151 -14.36 5.66 0.84
N GLY A 152 -13.61 6.40 1.66
CA GLY A 152 -14.17 7.52 2.39
C GLY A 152 -14.60 8.70 1.48
N PRO A 153 -15.45 9.59 2.00
CA PRO A 153 -16.07 10.65 1.20
C PRO A 153 -15.06 11.66 0.65
N VAL A 154 -13.95 11.89 1.34
CA VAL A 154 -12.91 12.81 0.84
C VAL A 154 -12.25 12.28 -0.42
N TRP A 155 -11.94 10.96 -0.47
CA TRP A 155 -11.36 10.38 -1.68
C TRP A 155 -12.31 10.43 -2.87
N LEU A 156 -13.56 10.10 -2.66
CA LEU A 156 -14.57 10.09 -3.71
C LEU A 156 -14.87 11.51 -4.21
N TRP A 157 -14.94 12.48 -3.30
CA TRP A 157 -15.08 13.88 -3.65
C TRP A 157 -13.89 14.36 -4.50
N LEU A 158 -12.65 14.08 -4.09
CA LEU A 158 -11.46 14.40 -4.88
C LEU A 158 -11.51 13.75 -6.26
N SER A 159 -11.88 12.49 -6.34
CA SER A 159 -12.03 11.77 -7.63
C SER A 159 -13.09 12.41 -8.52
N GLY A 160 -14.21 12.85 -7.93
CA GLY A 160 -15.24 13.61 -8.65
C GLY A 160 -14.73 14.96 -9.17
N ARG A 161 -13.96 15.70 -8.35
CA ARG A 161 -13.34 16.96 -8.78
C ARG A 161 -12.33 16.75 -9.91
N VAL A 162 -11.56 15.65 -9.85
CA VAL A 162 -10.63 15.28 -10.94
C VAL A 162 -11.40 15.05 -12.24
N VAL A 163 -12.49 14.28 -12.22
CA VAL A 163 -13.29 14.02 -13.42
C VAL A 163 -13.88 15.32 -13.99
N LEU A 164 -14.43 16.20 -13.15
CA LEU A 164 -14.93 17.50 -13.56
C LEU A 164 -13.84 18.40 -14.17
N LEU A 165 -12.64 18.37 -13.59
CA LEU A 165 -11.49 19.17 -14.04
C LEU A 165 -10.99 18.74 -15.43
N VAL A 166 -10.92 17.43 -15.67
CA VAL A 166 -10.35 16.90 -16.91
C VAL A 166 -11.39 16.65 -17.99
N GLY A 167 -12.67 16.80 -17.69
CA GLY A 167 -13.76 16.50 -18.61
C GLY A 167 -13.67 15.06 -19.12
N ASP A 168 -13.56 14.91 -20.43
CA ASP A 168 -13.60 13.60 -21.09
C ASP A 168 -12.23 12.90 -21.22
N HIS A 169 -11.16 13.46 -20.64
CA HIS A 169 -9.78 12.99 -20.84
C HIS A 169 -9.34 11.99 -19.76
N VAL A 170 -9.58 10.69 -19.99
CA VAL A 170 -9.24 9.61 -19.04
C VAL A 170 -7.77 9.59 -18.63
N VAL A 171 -6.86 9.81 -19.59
CA VAL A 171 -5.41 9.84 -19.30
C VAL A 171 -5.06 11.00 -18.38
N ALA A 172 -5.66 12.17 -18.59
CA ALA A 172 -5.47 13.31 -17.70
C ALA A 172 -5.98 12.99 -16.28
N ALA A 173 -7.11 12.29 -16.15
CA ALA A 173 -7.61 11.84 -14.85
C ALA A 173 -6.61 10.92 -14.14
N ILE A 174 -6.03 9.94 -14.85
CA ILE A 174 -5.01 9.04 -14.29
C ILE A 174 -3.80 9.84 -13.82
N ILE A 175 -3.32 10.80 -14.60
CA ILE A 175 -2.19 11.65 -14.23
C ILE A 175 -2.51 12.45 -12.96
N VAL A 176 -3.68 13.10 -12.88
CA VAL A 176 -4.05 13.91 -11.71
C VAL A 176 -4.24 13.02 -10.47
N LEU A 177 -4.87 11.84 -10.59
CA LEU A 177 -4.99 10.88 -9.49
C LEU A 177 -3.62 10.37 -9.03
N ARG A 178 -2.68 10.15 -9.97
CA ARG A 178 -1.29 9.82 -9.64
C ARG A 178 -0.59 10.95 -8.89
N LEU A 179 -0.83 12.20 -9.27
CA LEU A 179 -0.28 13.35 -8.55
C LEU A 179 -0.81 13.41 -7.10
N LEU A 180 -2.07 13.04 -6.85
CA LEU A 180 -2.58 12.90 -5.48
C LEU A 180 -1.83 11.80 -4.69
N ALA A 181 -1.52 10.67 -5.32
CA ALA A 181 -0.69 9.64 -4.70
C ALA A 181 0.74 10.15 -4.42
N ILE A 182 1.33 10.92 -5.34
CA ILE A 182 2.64 11.58 -5.14
C ILE A 182 2.60 12.56 -3.97
N VAL A 183 1.53 13.34 -3.80
CA VAL A 183 1.38 14.18 -2.59
C VAL A 183 1.49 13.32 -1.33
N GLY A 184 0.85 12.15 -1.31
CA GLY A 184 1.01 11.19 -0.21
C GLY A 184 2.45 10.76 0.01
N LEU A 185 3.20 10.42 -1.06
CA LEU A 185 4.61 10.05 -0.96
C LEU A 185 5.50 11.22 -0.53
N LEU A 186 5.19 12.45 -0.90
CA LEU A 186 5.89 13.65 -0.41
C LEU A 186 5.64 13.86 1.10
N LEU A 187 4.43 13.59 1.58
CA LEU A 187 4.13 13.57 3.02
C LEU A 187 4.92 12.46 3.73
N VAL A 188 5.07 11.27 3.11
CA VAL A 188 5.96 10.21 3.63
C VAL A 188 7.40 10.70 3.68
N ALA A 189 7.91 11.33 2.61
CA ALA A 189 9.27 11.88 2.55
C ALA A 189 9.52 12.92 3.65
N TRP A 190 8.52 13.69 4.03
CA TRP A 190 8.59 14.68 5.09
C TRP A 190 8.47 14.06 6.50
N ALA A 191 7.51 13.20 6.74
CA ALA A 191 7.16 12.69 8.08
C ALA A 191 8.06 11.54 8.54
N LEU A 192 8.33 10.57 7.65
CA LEU A 192 9.03 9.33 7.99
C LEU A 192 10.42 9.55 8.61
N PRO A 193 11.31 10.42 8.08
CA PRO A 193 12.60 10.67 8.71
C PRO A 193 12.49 11.31 10.09
N ARG A 194 11.46 12.14 10.33
CA ARG A 194 11.20 12.77 11.64
C ARG A 194 10.76 11.76 12.69
N LEU A 195 9.87 10.86 12.30
CA LEU A 195 9.42 9.77 13.15
C LEU A 195 10.56 8.79 13.46
N ALA A 196 11.34 8.42 12.45
CA ALA A 196 12.51 7.55 12.62
C ALA A 196 13.51 8.14 13.63
N MET A 197 13.87 9.42 13.49
CA MET A 197 14.75 10.11 14.46
C MET A 197 14.15 10.13 15.86
N ALA A 198 12.84 10.37 15.99
CA ALA A 198 12.16 10.34 17.28
C ALA A 198 12.23 8.96 17.95
N HIS A 199 12.32 7.88 17.18
CA HIS A 199 12.43 6.51 17.69
C HIS A 199 13.87 5.95 17.74
N GLY A 200 14.88 6.80 17.44
CA GLY A 200 16.29 6.38 17.44
C GLY A 200 16.70 5.53 16.23
N VAL A 201 15.89 5.54 15.18
CA VAL A 201 16.18 4.87 13.90
C VAL A 201 16.84 5.86 12.95
N ALA A 202 17.86 5.42 12.22
CA ALA A 202 18.53 6.24 11.22
C ALA A 202 17.55 6.60 10.08
N PRO A 203 17.32 7.90 9.79
CA PRO A 203 16.32 8.34 8.82
C PRO A 203 16.50 7.75 7.43
N GLN A 204 17.75 7.60 6.97
CA GLN A 204 18.06 7.01 5.66
C GLN A 204 17.62 5.54 5.57
N ARG A 205 17.61 4.79 6.68
CA ARG A 205 17.12 3.41 6.73
C ARG A 205 15.61 3.36 6.60
N ALA A 206 14.90 4.21 7.34
CA ALA A 206 13.45 4.33 7.24
C ALA A 206 13.02 4.73 5.83
N LEU A 207 13.69 5.73 5.22
CA LEU A 207 13.43 6.18 3.85
C LEU A 207 13.77 5.10 2.82
N TRP A 208 14.83 4.33 3.01
CA TRP A 208 15.18 3.22 2.13
C TRP A 208 14.07 2.17 2.08
N LEU A 209 13.51 1.79 3.23
CA LEU A 209 12.47 0.77 3.31
C LEU A 209 11.07 1.32 3.01
N GLY A 210 10.72 2.51 3.52
CA GLY A 210 9.37 3.05 3.47
C GLY A 210 9.08 4.02 2.32
N LEU A 211 10.11 4.43 1.53
CA LEU A 211 9.93 5.35 0.40
C LEU A 211 10.65 4.89 -0.87
N ALA A 212 11.97 4.62 -0.80
CA ALA A 212 12.75 4.20 -1.96
C ALA A 212 12.58 2.71 -2.31
N ASN A 213 11.75 1.99 -1.58
CA ASN A 213 11.43 0.58 -1.80
C ASN A 213 10.71 0.40 -3.16
N PRO A 214 11.16 -0.52 -4.01
CA PRO A 214 10.47 -0.84 -5.27
C PRO A 214 8.98 -1.07 -5.12
N PHE A 215 8.55 -1.75 -4.07
CA PHE A 215 7.15 -2.00 -3.77
C PHE A 215 6.33 -0.71 -3.55
N VAL A 216 6.93 0.29 -2.87
CA VAL A 216 6.33 1.63 -2.70
C VAL A 216 6.25 2.36 -4.05
N LEU A 217 7.31 2.30 -4.85
CA LEU A 217 7.36 2.99 -6.16
C LEU A 217 6.38 2.35 -7.15
N LEU A 218 6.29 1.02 -7.19
CA LEU A 218 5.39 0.31 -8.09
C LEU A 218 3.92 0.59 -7.75
N HIS A 219 3.55 0.54 -6.49
CA HIS A 219 2.14 0.72 -6.10
C HIS A 219 1.78 2.19 -5.84
N GLY A 220 2.67 2.98 -5.24
CA GLY A 220 2.43 4.39 -4.95
C GLY A 220 2.54 5.29 -6.19
N VAL A 221 3.50 5.01 -7.09
CA VAL A 221 3.71 5.83 -8.29
C VAL A 221 3.07 5.19 -9.52
N ALA A 222 3.50 4.00 -9.93
CA ALA A 222 3.03 3.38 -11.16
C ALA A 222 1.56 2.94 -11.07
N GLY A 223 1.15 2.32 -9.96
CA GLY A 223 -0.23 1.92 -9.68
C GLY A 223 -1.15 3.06 -9.26
N ALA A 224 -0.60 4.20 -8.82
CA ALA A 224 -1.33 5.40 -8.39
C ALA A 224 -2.39 5.11 -7.30
N HIS A 225 -2.07 4.20 -6.35
CA HIS A 225 -3.01 3.82 -5.30
C HIS A 225 -3.25 4.95 -4.29
N ASN A 226 -4.50 5.14 -3.90
CA ASN A 226 -4.90 6.12 -2.89
C ASN A 226 -4.33 5.79 -1.49
N ASP A 227 -3.86 4.58 -1.30
CA ASP A 227 -3.10 4.14 -0.12
C ASP A 227 -1.89 5.04 0.15
N ALA A 228 -1.22 5.54 -0.88
CA ALA A 228 -0.10 6.46 -0.72
C ALA A 228 -0.52 7.76 -0.03
N LEU A 229 -1.66 8.35 -0.42
CA LEU A 229 -2.20 9.55 0.21
C LEU A 229 -2.65 9.25 1.64
N MET A 230 -3.36 8.15 1.86
CA MET A 230 -3.79 7.71 3.19
C MET A 230 -2.59 7.52 4.13
N ILE A 231 -1.56 6.78 3.71
CA ILE A 231 -0.34 6.54 4.51
C ILE A 231 0.40 7.86 4.78
N GLY A 232 0.55 8.70 3.75
CA GLY A 232 1.22 10.00 3.90
C GLY A 232 0.55 10.89 4.95
N LEU A 233 -0.79 10.99 4.91
CA LEU A 233 -1.56 11.71 5.92
C LEU A 233 -1.46 11.04 7.30
N LEU A 234 -1.58 9.72 7.36
CA LEU A 234 -1.48 8.95 8.61
C LEU A 234 -0.16 9.25 9.34
N ILE A 235 0.99 9.04 8.67
CA ILE A 235 2.29 9.26 9.33
C ILE A 235 2.57 10.74 9.57
N THR A 236 1.99 11.66 8.79
CA THR A 236 2.03 13.10 9.06
C THR A 236 1.33 13.43 10.37
N GLY A 237 0.15 12.89 10.60
CA GLY A 237 -0.56 13.03 11.87
C GLY A 237 0.26 12.49 13.05
N LEU A 238 0.88 11.33 12.90
CA LEU A 238 1.76 10.73 13.91
C LEU A 238 3.01 11.62 14.17
N ALA A 239 3.61 12.19 13.13
CA ALA A 239 4.75 13.09 13.25
C ALA A 239 4.36 14.40 13.97
N VAL A 240 3.17 14.93 13.71
CA VAL A 240 2.61 16.08 14.42
C VAL A 240 2.37 15.76 15.90
N ALA A 241 1.86 14.59 16.24
CA ALA A 241 1.71 14.16 17.61
C ALA A 241 3.08 14.14 18.31
N GLY A 242 4.10 13.51 17.72
CA GLY A 242 5.41 13.33 18.33
C GLY A 242 5.36 12.40 19.55
N ARG A 243 6.42 12.38 20.37
CA ARG A 243 6.57 11.40 21.48
C ARG A 243 5.82 11.78 22.76
N SER A 244 5.66 13.07 23.03
CA SER A 244 5.01 13.60 24.24
C SER A 244 4.08 14.76 23.85
N PRO A 245 2.90 14.44 23.29
CA PRO A 245 2.06 15.44 22.69
C PRO A 245 1.30 16.28 23.75
N SER A 246 1.19 17.58 23.50
CA SER A 246 0.16 18.41 24.14
C SER A 246 -1.23 18.08 23.60
N HIS A 247 -2.29 18.45 24.31
CA HIS A 247 -3.67 18.26 23.83
C HIS A 247 -3.92 18.92 22.47
N ARG A 248 -3.33 20.10 22.20
CA ARG A 248 -3.41 20.76 20.90
C ARG A 248 -2.77 19.91 19.79
N ARG A 249 -1.59 19.33 20.04
CA ARG A 249 -0.91 18.46 19.06
C ARG A 249 -1.70 17.18 18.84
N LEU A 250 -2.30 16.60 19.88
CA LEU A 250 -3.21 15.45 19.76
C LEU A 250 -4.44 15.78 18.92
N ALA A 251 -5.07 16.93 19.13
CA ALA A 251 -6.23 17.36 18.34
C ALA A 251 -5.87 17.51 16.85
N VAL A 252 -4.77 18.21 16.53
CA VAL A 252 -4.32 18.38 15.14
C VAL A 252 -3.94 17.05 14.51
N ALA A 253 -3.23 16.17 15.25
CA ALA A 253 -2.87 14.84 14.79
C ALA A 253 -4.13 13.99 14.50
N ALA A 254 -5.11 14.02 15.40
CA ALA A 254 -6.38 13.31 15.22
C ALA A 254 -7.14 13.83 14.00
N ALA A 255 -7.18 15.15 13.76
CA ALA A 255 -7.80 15.72 12.55
C ALA A 255 -7.13 15.23 11.27
N ILE A 256 -5.78 15.23 11.21
CA ILE A 256 -5.04 14.75 10.03
C ILE A 256 -5.25 13.24 9.82
N ILE A 257 -5.23 12.44 10.89
CA ILE A 257 -5.46 10.99 10.80
C ILE A 257 -6.92 10.69 10.40
N THR A 258 -7.88 11.51 10.87
CA THR A 258 -9.27 11.38 10.42
C THR A 258 -9.41 11.73 8.95
N LEU A 259 -8.73 12.76 8.46
CA LEU A 259 -8.66 13.04 7.02
C LEU A 259 -8.09 11.84 6.25
N ALA A 260 -7.03 11.17 6.75
CA ALA A 260 -6.52 9.93 6.17
C ALA A 260 -7.58 8.81 6.15
N ALA A 261 -8.34 8.67 7.23
CA ALA A 261 -9.43 7.68 7.33
C ALA A 261 -10.59 7.99 6.37
N LEU A 262 -10.86 9.26 6.10
CA LEU A 262 -11.84 9.71 5.09
C LEU A 262 -11.32 9.60 3.64
N VAL A 263 -10.04 9.28 3.45
CA VAL A 263 -9.51 8.73 2.19
C VAL A 263 -9.72 7.22 2.18
N LYS A 264 -9.27 6.52 3.22
CA LYS A 264 -9.40 5.06 3.36
C LYS A 264 -9.39 4.66 4.84
N LEU A 265 -10.44 3.99 5.28
CA LEU A 265 -10.78 3.73 6.68
C LEU A 265 -9.67 3.13 7.55
N PRO A 266 -8.79 2.21 7.08
CA PRO A 266 -7.77 1.60 7.96
C PRO A 266 -6.93 2.59 8.77
N ALA A 267 -6.72 3.81 8.28
CA ALA A 267 -5.99 4.84 9.01
C ALA A 267 -6.64 5.20 10.37
N ALA A 268 -7.95 5.02 10.52
CA ALA A 268 -8.67 5.29 11.76
C ALA A 268 -8.14 4.46 12.96
N ALA A 269 -7.55 3.30 12.71
CA ALA A 269 -6.96 2.48 13.78
C ALA A 269 -5.91 3.26 14.58
N ALA A 270 -5.18 4.18 13.95
CA ALA A 270 -4.16 4.99 14.63
C ALA A 270 -4.76 5.91 15.73
N LEU A 271 -6.01 6.32 15.58
CA LEU A 271 -6.68 7.14 16.61
C LEU A 271 -6.75 6.39 17.96
N GLY A 272 -6.90 5.06 17.94
CA GLY A 272 -6.88 4.24 19.16
C GLY A 272 -5.51 4.13 19.81
N PHE A 273 -4.42 4.29 19.06
CA PHE A 273 -3.05 4.22 19.59
C PHE A 273 -2.49 5.57 20.06
N LEU A 274 -3.02 6.71 19.58
CA LEU A 274 -2.56 8.03 20.00
C LEU A 274 -2.65 8.28 21.53
N PRO A 275 -3.70 7.85 22.26
CA PRO A 275 -3.75 8.03 23.72
C PRO A 275 -2.59 7.36 24.45
N MET A 276 -2.00 6.29 23.87
CA MET A 276 -0.88 5.57 24.46
C MET A 276 0.42 6.38 24.51
N LEU A 277 0.49 7.51 23.81
CA LEU A 277 1.59 8.46 23.89
C LEU A 277 1.55 9.29 25.18
N SER A 278 0.44 9.28 25.91
CA SER A 278 0.27 10.03 27.16
C SER A 278 0.64 9.16 28.39
N PRO A 279 1.28 9.73 29.42
CA PRO A 279 1.71 8.99 30.60
C PRO A 279 0.53 8.73 31.55
N GLY A 280 0.36 7.46 31.98
CA GLY A 280 -0.63 7.09 32.98
C GLY A 280 -2.07 7.13 32.49
N TRP A 281 -2.94 6.43 33.21
CA TRP A 281 -4.33 6.23 32.81
C TRP A 281 -5.17 7.52 32.74
N PRO A 282 -5.09 8.44 33.73
CA PRO A 282 -5.89 9.68 33.67
C PRO A 282 -5.52 10.59 32.49
N ALA A 283 -4.22 10.66 32.12
CA ALA A 283 -3.78 11.41 30.96
C ALA A 283 -4.24 10.76 29.64
N ARG A 284 -4.24 9.43 29.56
CA ARG A 284 -4.75 8.70 28.40
C ARG A 284 -6.24 8.90 28.19
N LEU A 285 -7.05 8.92 29.25
CA LEU A 285 -8.49 9.20 29.13
C LEU A 285 -8.75 10.63 28.63
N ARG A 286 -8.04 11.62 29.14
CA ARG A 286 -8.14 13.01 28.64
C ARG A 286 -7.69 13.10 27.18
N ALA A 287 -6.58 12.45 26.83
CA ALA A 287 -6.10 12.38 25.45
C ALA A 287 -7.14 11.72 24.54
N ALA A 288 -7.73 10.60 24.96
CA ALA A 288 -8.78 9.92 24.20
C ALA A 288 -10.00 10.83 23.97
N ALA A 289 -10.43 11.58 24.97
CA ALA A 289 -11.54 12.53 24.82
C ALA A 289 -11.22 13.63 23.79
N VAL A 290 -10.02 14.22 23.85
CA VAL A 290 -9.56 15.24 22.88
C VAL A 290 -9.48 14.66 21.47
N ILE A 291 -8.93 13.45 21.32
CA ILE A 291 -8.80 12.77 20.04
C ILE A 291 -10.19 12.45 19.46
N ALA A 292 -11.09 11.90 20.28
CA ALA A 292 -12.44 11.55 19.85
C ALA A 292 -13.23 12.80 19.42
N ALA A 293 -13.17 13.89 20.21
CA ALA A 293 -13.83 15.16 19.86
C ALA A 293 -13.29 15.74 18.54
N SER A 294 -11.95 15.80 18.40
CA SER A 294 -11.34 16.31 17.17
C SER A 294 -11.66 15.43 15.96
N ALA A 295 -11.61 14.10 16.10
CA ALA A 295 -11.95 13.16 15.04
C ALA A 295 -13.43 13.29 14.63
N ALA A 296 -14.34 13.38 15.60
CA ALA A 296 -15.77 13.57 15.33
C ALA A 296 -16.05 14.88 14.59
N VAL A 297 -15.51 16.01 15.09
CA VAL A 297 -15.66 17.31 14.42
C VAL A 297 -15.11 17.24 12.99
N THR A 298 -13.92 16.70 12.79
CA THR A 298 -13.30 16.59 11.46
C THR A 298 -14.11 15.70 10.55
N ALA A 299 -14.55 14.53 11.03
CA ALA A 299 -15.34 13.59 10.23
C ALA A 299 -16.69 14.20 9.81
N VAL A 300 -17.42 14.82 10.75
CA VAL A 300 -18.70 15.47 10.47
C VAL A 300 -18.52 16.62 9.48
N THR A 301 -17.57 17.52 9.74
CA THR A 301 -17.35 18.70 8.89
C THR A 301 -16.95 18.31 7.48
N LEU A 302 -15.99 17.38 7.31
CA LEU A 302 -15.53 16.99 5.99
C LEU A 302 -16.57 16.14 5.25
N THR A 303 -17.28 15.24 5.93
CA THR A 303 -18.37 14.48 5.29
C THR A 303 -19.48 15.41 4.83
N ALA A 304 -19.90 16.38 5.64
CA ALA A 304 -20.88 17.37 5.27
C ALA A 304 -20.39 18.23 4.08
N ALA A 305 -19.13 18.68 4.10
CA ALA A 305 -18.54 19.48 3.03
C ALA A 305 -18.47 18.75 1.67
N THR A 306 -18.32 17.41 1.67
CA THR A 306 -18.33 16.61 0.45
C THR A 306 -19.73 16.39 -0.14
N GLY A 307 -20.78 16.50 0.68
CA GLY A 307 -22.16 16.19 0.30
C GLY A 307 -22.47 14.71 0.06
N LEU A 308 -21.52 13.79 0.33
CA LEU A 308 -21.64 12.35 0.03
C LEU A 308 -22.27 11.51 1.17
N GLY A 309 -22.48 12.13 2.34
CA GLY A 309 -23.09 11.44 3.47
C GLY A 309 -22.23 10.33 4.09
N TRP A 310 -22.89 9.44 4.84
CA TRP A 310 -22.26 8.38 5.65
C TRP A 310 -22.36 6.99 5.01
N GLY A 311 -22.74 6.87 3.75
CA GLY A 311 -22.93 5.60 3.06
C GLY A 311 -21.70 4.70 3.07
N TRP A 312 -20.49 5.27 3.14
CA TRP A 312 -19.23 4.54 3.21
C TRP A 312 -19.11 3.60 4.43
N LEU A 313 -19.83 3.86 5.52
CA LEU A 313 -19.86 2.96 6.67
C LEU A 313 -20.58 1.66 6.38
N HIS A 314 -21.52 1.64 5.43
CA HIS A 314 -22.30 0.46 5.04
C HIS A 314 -21.64 -0.32 3.89
N THR A 315 -20.65 0.27 3.20
CA THR A 315 -19.97 -0.39 2.07
C THR A 315 -18.68 -1.09 2.47
N LEU A 316 -18.36 -1.14 3.77
CA LEU A 316 -17.13 -1.78 4.28
C LEU A 316 -17.08 -3.28 3.98
N ASP A 317 -18.23 -3.92 3.86
CA ASP A 317 -18.40 -5.31 3.50
C ASP A 317 -18.47 -5.55 1.98
N ALA A 318 -18.63 -4.50 1.16
CA ALA A 318 -18.74 -4.65 -0.29
C ALA A 318 -17.53 -5.37 -0.93
N GLY A 319 -16.36 -5.30 -0.28
CA GLY A 319 -15.18 -6.07 -0.65
C GLY A 319 -15.20 -7.51 -0.12
N SER A 320 -15.88 -7.78 1.01
CA SER A 320 -15.86 -9.08 1.68
C SER A 320 -16.59 -10.18 0.90
N ALA A 321 -17.55 -9.81 0.06
CA ALA A 321 -18.21 -10.72 -0.85
C ALA A 321 -17.28 -11.24 -1.98
N LYS A 322 -16.09 -10.61 -2.16
CA LYS A 322 -15.11 -10.98 -3.17
C LYS A 322 -13.95 -11.71 -2.50
N LEU A 323 -13.85 -13.00 -2.77
CA LEU A 323 -12.76 -13.82 -2.27
C LEU A 323 -11.43 -13.32 -2.85
N SER A 324 -10.54 -12.86 -1.98
CA SER A 324 -9.18 -12.49 -2.38
C SER A 324 -8.24 -13.68 -2.21
N ILE A 325 -7.65 -14.11 -3.32
CA ILE A 325 -6.66 -15.19 -3.34
C ILE A 325 -5.39 -14.86 -2.54
N PHE A 326 -5.11 -13.58 -2.33
CA PHE A 326 -4.00 -13.12 -1.51
C PHE A 326 -4.31 -13.14 -0.01
N SER A 327 -5.58 -13.34 0.38
CA SER A 327 -5.94 -13.52 1.79
C SER A 327 -5.60 -14.94 2.24
N PRO A 328 -4.65 -15.13 3.18
CA PRO A 328 -4.32 -16.45 3.70
C PRO A 328 -5.55 -17.16 4.29
N VAL A 329 -6.41 -16.39 4.96
CA VAL A 329 -7.64 -16.90 5.60
C VAL A 329 -8.65 -17.36 4.55
N THR A 330 -8.86 -16.57 3.50
CA THR A 330 -9.74 -16.95 2.38
C THR A 330 -9.20 -18.18 1.66
N GLY A 331 -7.87 -18.20 1.36
CA GLY A 331 -7.23 -19.32 0.68
C GLY A 331 -7.33 -20.63 1.47
N LEU A 332 -7.02 -20.60 2.77
CA LEU A 332 -7.14 -21.76 3.66
C LEU A 332 -8.60 -22.23 3.78
N GLY A 333 -9.54 -21.31 3.93
CA GLY A 333 -10.97 -21.62 3.99
C GLY A 333 -11.47 -22.29 2.72
N PHE A 334 -11.06 -21.77 1.55
CA PHE A 334 -11.44 -22.34 0.25
C PHE A 334 -10.83 -23.72 0.03
N LEU A 335 -9.53 -23.91 0.31
CA LEU A 335 -8.86 -25.20 0.18
C LEU A 335 -9.48 -26.26 1.11
N THR A 336 -9.69 -25.91 2.38
CA THR A 336 -10.33 -26.80 3.35
C THR A 336 -11.76 -27.13 2.92
N GLY A 337 -12.53 -26.14 2.51
CA GLY A 337 -13.89 -26.31 2.03
C GLY A 337 -13.97 -27.19 0.79
N SER A 338 -13.05 -27.03 -0.17
CA SER A 338 -12.97 -27.86 -1.36
C SER A 338 -12.65 -29.33 -1.03
N ALA A 339 -11.72 -29.55 -0.09
CA ALA A 339 -11.39 -30.90 0.37
C ALA A 339 -12.58 -31.59 1.07
N LEU A 340 -13.29 -30.85 1.96
CA LEU A 340 -14.47 -31.37 2.64
C LEU A 340 -15.65 -31.62 1.69
N SER A 341 -15.83 -30.78 0.70
CA SER A 341 -16.84 -30.97 -0.35
C SER A 341 -16.55 -32.19 -1.22
N ALA A 342 -15.27 -32.41 -1.54
CA ALA A 342 -14.86 -33.57 -2.35
C ALA A 342 -15.15 -34.92 -1.68
N ILE A 343 -15.20 -34.95 -0.33
CA ILE A 343 -15.56 -36.15 0.46
C ILE A 343 -17.01 -36.13 0.96
N GLY A 344 -17.83 -35.21 0.46
CA GLY A 344 -19.26 -35.14 0.75
C GLY A 344 -19.63 -34.63 2.16
N LEU A 345 -18.72 -34.02 2.91
CA LEU A 345 -18.98 -33.49 4.25
C LEU A 345 -19.62 -32.11 4.26
N VAL A 346 -19.49 -31.33 3.18
CA VAL A 346 -20.12 -30.01 2.99
C VAL A 346 -20.62 -29.86 1.57
N ASP A 347 -21.75 -29.19 1.38
CA ASP A 347 -22.33 -28.98 0.04
C ASP A 347 -21.50 -28.04 -0.82
N THR A 348 -20.94 -27.00 -0.21
CA THR A 348 -20.14 -25.99 -0.93
C THR A 348 -18.92 -25.53 -0.13
N PRO A 349 -17.77 -25.28 -0.80
CA PRO A 349 -16.58 -24.69 -0.15
C PRO A 349 -16.84 -23.33 0.51
N ALA A 350 -17.86 -22.60 0.04
CA ALA A 350 -18.16 -21.24 0.51
C ALA A 350 -18.56 -21.20 1.99
N VAL A 351 -19.24 -22.24 2.50
CA VAL A 351 -19.63 -22.31 3.92
C VAL A 351 -18.40 -22.33 4.81
N VAL A 352 -17.43 -23.20 4.51
CA VAL A 352 -16.16 -23.32 5.26
C VAL A 352 -15.35 -22.04 5.13
N THR A 353 -15.29 -21.44 3.93
CA THR A 353 -14.58 -20.16 3.71
C THR A 353 -15.13 -19.04 4.61
N ARG A 354 -16.46 -18.95 4.78
CA ARG A 354 -17.08 -17.96 5.67
C ARG A 354 -16.69 -18.19 7.14
N VAL A 355 -16.61 -19.44 7.60
CA VAL A 355 -16.15 -19.76 8.95
C VAL A 355 -14.70 -19.32 9.17
N PHE A 356 -13.82 -19.59 8.21
CA PHE A 356 -12.42 -19.12 8.26
C PHE A 356 -12.34 -17.59 8.28
N LEU A 357 -13.15 -16.91 7.47
CA LEU A 357 -13.19 -15.44 7.44
C LEU A 357 -13.65 -14.86 8.79
N ALA A 358 -14.70 -15.41 9.37
CA ALA A 358 -15.19 -15.00 10.70
C ALA A 358 -14.10 -15.23 11.76
N GLY A 359 -13.45 -16.40 11.75
CA GLY A 359 -12.34 -16.72 12.63
C GLY A 359 -11.13 -15.78 12.45
N GLY A 360 -10.79 -15.47 11.19
CA GLY A 360 -9.73 -14.51 10.87
C GLY A 360 -10.01 -13.10 11.38
N LEU A 361 -11.22 -12.60 11.18
CA LEU A 361 -11.65 -11.30 11.70
C LEU A 361 -11.64 -11.27 13.23
N ALA A 362 -12.14 -12.32 13.89
CA ALA A 362 -12.12 -12.44 15.35
C ALA A 362 -10.68 -12.46 15.88
N LEU A 363 -9.81 -13.27 15.28
CA LEU A 363 -8.38 -13.33 15.64
C LEU A 363 -7.68 -11.99 15.39
N GLY A 364 -7.97 -11.32 14.26
CA GLY A 364 -7.46 -9.99 13.95
C GLY A 364 -7.86 -8.94 15.00
N GLY A 365 -9.12 -8.98 15.45
CA GLY A 365 -9.63 -8.13 16.53
C GLY A 365 -8.94 -8.41 17.87
N VAL A 366 -8.78 -9.68 18.24
CA VAL A 366 -8.07 -10.10 19.46
C VAL A 366 -6.61 -9.66 19.43
N LEU A 367 -5.92 -9.85 18.30
CA LEU A 367 -4.53 -9.40 18.14
C LEU A 367 -4.41 -7.87 18.20
N ALA A 368 -5.30 -7.15 17.52
CA ALA A 368 -5.31 -5.68 17.55
C ALA A 368 -5.52 -5.14 18.98
N LEU A 369 -6.49 -5.71 19.73
CA LEU A 369 -6.72 -5.38 21.12
C LEU A 369 -5.53 -5.76 22.00
N GLY A 370 -4.96 -6.94 21.83
CA GLY A 370 -3.79 -7.40 22.57
C GLY A 370 -2.56 -6.52 22.34
N LEU A 371 -2.35 -6.06 21.10
CA LEU A 371 -1.29 -5.12 20.74
C LEU A 371 -1.55 -3.73 21.32
N LEU A 372 -2.79 -3.25 21.29
CA LEU A 372 -3.17 -1.97 21.90
C LEU A 372 -2.92 -1.98 23.41
N LEU A 373 -3.34 -3.02 24.12
CA LEU A 373 -3.12 -3.16 25.56
C LEU A 373 -1.64 -3.25 25.93
N ARG A 374 -0.82 -3.83 25.04
CA ARG A 374 0.65 -3.93 25.21
C ARG A 374 1.42 -2.76 24.61
N ALA A 375 0.75 -1.78 23.99
CA ALA A 375 1.40 -0.66 23.31
C ALA A 375 2.34 0.14 24.25
N HIS A 376 2.03 0.22 25.53
CA HIS A 376 2.89 0.86 26.55
C HIS A 376 4.23 0.13 26.78
N ARG A 377 4.31 -1.19 26.44
CA ARG A 377 5.53 -2.02 26.61
C ARG A 377 6.35 -2.09 25.35
N ILE A 378 5.69 -2.26 24.18
CA ILE A 378 6.38 -2.49 22.90
C ILE A 378 6.53 -1.23 22.05
N GLY A 379 5.96 -0.12 22.51
CA GLY A 379 5.87 1.16 21.79
C GLY A 379 4.59 1.28 20.95
N PRO A 380 3.87 2.42 21.05
CA PRO A 380 2.59 2.62 20.35
C PRO A 380 2.69 2.49 18.82
N MET A 381 3.75 3.02 18.21
CA MET A 381 3.95 2.98 16.76
C MET A 381 4.23 1.56 16.26
N ARG A 382 5.05 0.78 16.98
CA ARG A 382 5.28 -0.63 16.65
C ARG A 382 4.00 -1.45 16.79
N ALA A 383 3.24 -1.22 17.87
CA ALA A 383 1.97 -1.89 18.10
C ALA A 383 0.97 -1.59 16.97
N LEU A 384 0.88 -0.32 16.53
CA LEU A 384 0.06 0.10 15.40
C LEU A 384 0.51 -0.57 14.09
N GLY A 385 1.80 -0.55 13.77
CA GLY A 385 2.34 -1.18 12.56
C GLY A 385 2.05 -2.68 12.51
N LEU A 386 2.24 -3.40 13.63
CA LEU A 386 1.89 -4.82 13.75
C LEU A 386 0.37 -5.06 13.64
N THR A 387 -0.45 -4.16 14.19
CA THR A 387 -1.91 -4.21 14.03
C THR A 387 -2.31 -4.08 12.58
N MET A 388 -1.72 -3.14 11.83
CA MET A 388 -1.99 -2.99 10.39
C MET A 388 -1.63 -4.26 9.61
N VAL A 389 -0.47 -4.87 9.89
CA VAL A 389 -0.08 -6.14 9.26
C VAL A 389 -1.07 -7.26 9.61
N ALA A 390 -1.48 -7.37 10.88
CA ALA A 390 -2.41 -8.41 11.33
C ALA A 390 -3.79 -8.25 10.69
N VAL A 391 -4.32 -7.02 10.63
CA VAL A 391 -5.62 -6.71 9.99
C VAL A 391 -5.59 -7.06 8.51
N VAL A 392 -4.50 -6.76 7.81
CA VAL A 392 -4.34 -7.13 6.39
C VAL A 392 -4.24 -8.64 6.24
N ALA A 393 -3.36 -9.31 7.00
CA ALA A 393 -3.13 -10.75 6.85
C ALA A 393 -4.35 -11.61 7.20
N LEU A 394 -5.19 -11.15 8.11
CA LEU A 394 -6.38 -11.85 8.60
C LEU A 394 -7.69 -11.32 8.01
N GLY A 395 -7.61 -10.28 7.20
CA GLY A 395 -8.77 -9.68 6.53
C GLY A 395 -9.31 -10.52 5.37
N PRO A 396 -10.56 -10.28 4.98
CA PRO A 396 -11.22 -11.01 3.89
C PRO A 396 -10.64 -10.65 2.51
N VAL A 397 -10.22 -9.41 2.35
CA VAL A 397 -9.66 -8.88 1.10
C VAL A 397 -8.23 -8.41 1.36
N VAL A 398 -7.29 -9.09 0.75
CA VAL A 398 -5.87 -8.72 0.78
C VAL A 398 -5.46 -8.38 -0.63
N GLN A 399 -4.95 -7.18 -0.77
CA GLN A 399 -4.21 -6.78 -1.95
C GLN A 399 -2.74 -6.61 -1.55
N PRO A 400 -1.78 -6.93 -2.42
CA PRO A 400 -0.36 -6.83 -2.07
C PRO A 400 0.01 -5.48 -1.44
N TRP A 401 -0.45 -4.37 -2.01
CA TRP A 401 -0.14 -3.02 -1.54
C TRP A 401 -0.73 -2.64 -0.17
N TYR A 402 -1.69 -3.39 0.37
CA TYR A 402 -2.21 -3.14 1.73
C TYR A 402 -1.14 -3.35 2.79
N LEU A 403 -0.15 -4.19 2.51
CA LEU A 403 0.98 -4.38 3.44
C LEU A 403 1.84 -3.13 3.61
N LEU A 404 1.76 -2.15 2.70
CA LEU A 404 2.38 -0.84 2.87
C LEU A 404 1.91 -0.11 4.13
N TRP A 405 0.67 -0.33 4.58
CA TRP A 405 0.12 0.31 5.78
C TRP A 405 0.96 -0.01 7.02
N GLY A 406 1.33 -1.27 7.20
CA GLY A 406 2.20 -1.69 8.30
C GLY A 406 3.68 -1.49 8.01
N LEU A 407 4.13 -1.72 6.77
CA LEU A 407 5.53 -1.63 6.37
C LEU A 407 6.13 -0.24 6.67
N VAL A 408 5.43 0.83 6.26
CA VAL A 408 5.91 2.21 6.44
C VAL A 408 5.98 2.56 7.93
N LEU A 409 4.99 2.14 8.73
CA LEU A 409 5.00 2.32 10.18
C LEU A 409 6.11 1.54 10.88
N LEU A 410 6.38 0.31 10.47
CA LEU A 410 7.44 -0.50 11.05
C LEU A 410 8.84 0.00 10.64
N ALA A 411 8.97 0.61 9.47
CA ALA A 411 10.23 1.18 8.99
C ALA A 411 10.80 2.28 9.90
N GLU A 412 9.94 2.97 10.67
CA GLU A 412 10.34 4.07 11.56
C GLU A 412 10.75 3.61 12.97
N VAL A 413 10.37 2.41 13.38
CA VAL A 413 10.54 1.93 14.76
C VAL A 413 11.43 0.72 14.89
N ASP A 414 11.67 0.00 13.81
CA ASP A 414 12.43 -1.23 13.83
C ASP A 414 13.87 -1.04 13.38
N GLY A 415 14.79 -1.56 14.20
CA GLY A 415 16.21 -1.55 13.92
C GLY A 415 16.59 -2.52 12.78
N GLU A 416 17.88 -2.57 12.47
CA GLU A 416 18.46 -3.28 11.32
C GLU A 416 18.07 -4.76 11.19
N ARG A 417 17.89 -5.47 12.33
CA ARG A 417 17.50 -6.89 12.35
C ARG A 417 16.08 -7.14 11.82
N SER A 418 15.17 -6.18 11.98
CA SER A 418 13.78 -6.25 11.52
C SER A 418 13.63 -5.80 10.07
N LEU A 419 14.59 -5.06 9.51
CA LEU A 419 14.52 -4.56 8.14
C LEU A 419 14.67 -5.67 7.10
N LEU A 420 15.46 -6.71 7.37
CA LEU A 420 15.70 -7.80 6.42
C LEU A 420 14.45 -8.62 6.10
N PRO A 421 13.64 -9.04 7.10
CA PRO A 421 12.38 -9.73 6.80
C PRO A 421 11.38 -8.85 6.04
N LEU A 422 11.26 -7.57 6.42
CA LEU A 422 10.36 -6.62 5.75
C LEU A 422 10.84 -6.33 4.32
N GLY A 423 12.15 -6.16 4.13
CA GLY A 423 12.74 -6.01 2.81
C GLY A 423 12.50 -7.25 1.93
N ALA A 424 12.71 -8.44 2.46
CA ALA A 424 12.47 -9.70 1.75
C ALA A 424 10.98 -9.88 1.39
N LEU A 425 10.07 -9.54 2.32
CA LEU A 425 8.63 -9.54 2.05
C LEU A 425 8.27 -8.57 0.93
N SER A 426 8.83 -7.36 0.94
CA SER A 426 8.60 -6.36 -0.12
C SER A 426 9.04 -6.88 -1.49
N LEU A 427 10.18 -7.61 -1.57
CA LEU A 427 10.64 -8.23 -2.81
C LEU A 427 9.68 -9.32 -3.30
N ALA A 428 9.21 -10.18 -2.39
CA ALA A 428 8.24 -11.22 -2.72
C ALA A 428 6.92 -10.62 -3.27
N LEU A 429 6.47 -9.52 -2.67
CA LEU A 429 5.25 -8.84 -3.08
C LEU A 429 5.37 -8.10 -4.41
N CYS A 430 6.57 -7.63 -4.79
CA CYS A 430 6.79 -7.09 -6.13
C CYS A 430 6.49 -8.14 -7.22
N LEU A 431 6.65 -9.43 -6.92
CA LEU A 431 6.43 -10.54 -7.84
C LEU A 431 5.00 -11.13 -7.77
N ALA A 432 4.09 -10.53 -7.01
CA ALA A 432 2.76 -11.11 -6.80
C ALA A 432 1.79 -10.91 -7.98
N LEU A 433 2.05 -9.94 -8.84
CA LEU A 433 1.13 -9.51 -9.90
C LEU A 433 1.82 -9.42 -11.27
N PHE A 434 1.06 -9.71 -12.32
CA PHE A 434 1.43 -9.33 -13.68
C PHE A 434 1.30 -7.81 -13.88
N PRO A 435 2.02 -7.24 -14.84
CA PRO A 435 1.94 -5.80 -15.14
C PRO A 435 0.54 -5.29 -15.41
N ASN A 436 -0.35 -6.12 -15.95
CA ASN A 436 -1.75 -5.81 -16.25
C ASN A 436 -2.68 -5.88 -15.02
N GLY A 437 -2.14 -6.15 -13.83
CA GLY A 437 -2.90 -6.25 -12.59
C GLY A 437 -3.56 -7.61 -12.34
N LYS A 438 -3.40 -8.59 -13.23
CA LYS A 438 -3.83 -9.97 -12.97
C LYS A 438 -2.87 -10.64 -11.98
N SER A 439 -3.39 -11.55 -11.17
CA SER A 439 -2.54 -12.38 -10.33
C SER A 439 -1.60 -13.24 -11.18
N LEU A 440 -0.34 -13.34 -10.75
CA LEU A 440 0.61 -14.32 -11.28
C LEU A 440 0.21 -15.75 -10.93
N ILE A 441 -0.71 -15.88 -10.01
CA ILE A 441 -1.05 -17.13 -9.38
C ILE A 441 -2.48 -17.46 -9.76
N GLU A 442 -2.66 -18.49 -10.60
CA GLU A 442 -3.98 -19.06 -10.85
C GLU A 442 -4.24 -20.26 -9.92
N PRO A 443 -5.52 -20.51 -9.51
CA PRO A 443 -5.83 -21.75 -8.80
C PRO A 443 -5.51 -22.96 -9.73
N PRO A 444 -4.90 -24.02 -9.29
CA PRO A 444 -4.46 -24.43 -7.96
C PRO A 444 -3.00 -24.12 -7.60
N LEU A 445 -2.27 -23.36 -8.42
CA LEU A 445 -0.83 -23.13 -8.30
C LEU A 445 -0.46 -21.95 -7.40
N TYR A 446 -1.42 -21.35 -6.71
CA TYR A 446 -1.24 -20.14 -5.89
C TYR A 446 -0.16 -20.23 -4.81
N GLY A 447 0.16 -21.43 -4.36
CA GLY A 447 1.16 -21.60 -3.30
C GLY A 447 2.61 -21.60 -3.81
N ALA A 448 2.89 -22.01 -5.05
CA ALA A 448 4.26 -22.29 -5.47
C ALA A 448 5.15 -21.04 -5.61
N PRO A 449 4.79 -19.94 -6.31
CA PRO A 449 5.62 -18.74 -6.37
C PRO A 449 5.73 -18.04 -5.03
N VAL A 450 4.65 -18.03 -4.23
CA VAL A 450 4.67 -17.47 -2.87
C VAL A 450 5.59 -18.29 -1.98
N ALA A 451 5.52 -19.62 -2.03
CA ALA A 451 6.42 -20.50 -1.31
C ALA A 451 7.88 -20.33 -1.75
N VAL A 452 8.14 -20.20 -3.05
CA VAL A 452 9.48 -19.93 -3.60
C VAL A 452 9.98 -18.54 -3.15
N ALA A 453 9.14 -17.52 -3.22
CA ALA A 453 9.49 -16.17 -2.76
C ALA A 453 9.74 -16.13 -1.24
N ILE A 454 8.89 -16.79 -0.44
CA ILE A 454 9.08 -16.94 1.01
C ILE A 454 10.35 -17.76 1.30
N GLY A 455 10.57 -18.86 0.58
CA GLY A 455 11.77 -19.69 0.72
C GLY A 455 13.05 -18.94 0.39
N PHE A 456 13.05 -18.16 -0.69
CA PHE A 456 14.16 -17.30 -1.08
C PHE A 456 14.37 -16.18 -0.05
N ALA A 457 13.32 -15.53 0.41
CA ALA A 457 13.38 -14.52 1.46
C ALA A 457 13.93 -15.10 2.76
N ALA A 458 13.45 -16.27 3.19
CA ALA A 458 13.94 -16.98 4.37
C ALA A 458 15.40 -17.41 4.22
N TYR A 459 15.81 -17.85 3.04
CA TYR A 459 17.21 -18.17 2.74
C TYR A 459 18.12 -16.94 2.85
N GLN A 460 17.72 -15.81 2.27
CA GLN A 460 18.49 -14.55 2.36
C GLN A 460 18.58 -14.04 3.80
N VAL A 461 17.51 -14.14 4.57
CA VAL A 461 17.51 -13.81 6.01
C VAL A 461 18.48 -14.71 6.78
N ARG A 462 18.43 -16.03 6.56
CA ARG A 462 19.35 -16.99 7.21
C ARG A 462 20.81 -16.75 6.83
N ARG A 463 21.07 -16.49 5.54
CA ARG A 463 22.43 -16.17 5.05
C ARG A 463 22.97 -14.88 5.65
N SER A 464 22.16 -13.84 5.75
CA SER A 464 22.54 -12.57 6.38
C SER A 464 22.76 -12.71 7.89
N ALA A 465 21.90 -13.47 8.58
CA ALA A 465 22.06 -13.77 10.00
C ALA A 465 23.34 -14.56 10.31
N ARG A 466 23.73 -15.51 9.44
CA ARG A 466 25.01 -16.23 9.56
C ARG A 466 26.23 -15.33 9.39
N LYS A 467 26.21 -14.38 8.41
CA LYS A 467 27.29 -13.40 8.25
C LYS A 467 27.46 -12.54 9.49
N ILE A 468 26.37 -12.01 10.05
CA ILE A 468 26.39 -11.20 11.27
C ILE A 468 26.94 -12.00 12.45
N ARG A 469 26.57 -13.28 12.56
CA ARG A 469 27.06 -14.15 13.65
C ARG A 469 28.56 -14.42 13.52
N VAL A 470 29.09 -14.61 12.32
CA VAL A 470 30.52 -14.80 12.05
C VAL A 470 31.29 -13.51 12.37
N GLU A 471 30.78 -12.34 12.00
CA GLU A 471 31.40 -11.04 12.31
C GLU A 471 31.42 -10.75 13.83
N ILE A 472 30.36 -11.10 14.56
CA ILE A 472 30.32 -10.96 16.03
C ILE A 472 31.32 -11.90 16.70
N VAL A 473 31.41 -13.16 16.26
CA VAL A 473 32.35 -14.13 16.82
C VAL A 473 33.80 -13.73 16.51
N ALA A 474 34.08 -13.18 15.32
CA ALA A 474 35.38 -12.68 14.94
C ALA A 474 35.81 -11.40 15.69
N ALA A 475 34.84 -10.61 16.18
CA ALA A 475 35.07 -9.37 16.92
C ALA A 475 35.16 -9.56 18.46
N THR A 476 34.91 -10.77 18.96
CA THR A 476 35.03 -11.07 20.41
C THR A 476 36.49 -11.45 20.70
N PRO A 477 37.23 -10.65 21.49
CA PRO A 477 38.62 -11.04 21.87
C PRO A 477 38.57 -12.32 22.67
N VAL A 478 39.43 -13.26 22.28
CA VAL A 478 39.68 -14.48 23.09
C VAL A 478 40.26 -14.02 24.44
N PRO A 479 39.65 -14.37 25.58
CA PRO A 479 40.29 -14.07 26.88
C PRO A 479 41.61 -14.82 26.96
N VAL A 480 42.71 -14.07 27.18
CA VAL A 480 44.05 -14.59 27.43
C VAL A 480 44.13 -15.07 28.87
#